data_5d7beacf474d98f948033c1986b40b6d
#
_entry.id   5d7beacf474d98f948033c1986b40b6d
#
_cell.length_a   1.000
_cell.length_b   1.000
_cell.length_c   1.000
_cell.angle_alpha   90.00
_cell.angle_beta   90.00
_cell.angle_gamma   90.00
#
_symmetry.space_group_name_H-M   'P 1'
#
loop_
_entity.id
_entity.type
_entity.pdbx_description
1 polymer ?
#
loop_
_entity_poly.entity_id
_entity_poly.type
_entity_poly.pdbx_seq_one_letter_code
_entity_poly.pdbx_strand_id
1 'polypeptide(L)'
;MGLIVMDRFDRQSGLVPTELLMKAWATVIGVGSIGRQVALQLTALGVPKLQLIDPDEVTRTNITSQGYLTSDIGRPKVEATGDSCHQLEHLLSVHEVRDRYRRKHAVGPYVFCCVDSISARAAIWRSLESRCAFWADGRMLGETSAPDVTGQLL
;
A
#
# COMPACT_ATOMS: atom_id res chain seq x y z
N MET A 1 21.28 -24.04 27.01
CA MET A 1 19.89 -23.49 26.96
C MET A 1 19.86 -22.41 25.89
N GLY A 2 19.44 -22.78 24.68
CA GLY A 2 19.40 -21.85 23.57
C GLY A 2 18.31 -20.83 23.82
N LEU A 3 18.62 -19.52 23.72
CA LEU A 3 17.62 -18.48 23.61
C LEU A 3 16.78 -18.81 22.36
N ILE A 4 15.50 -19.10 22.56
CA ILE A 4 14.53 -19.13 21.46
C ILE A 4 14.35 -17.69 21.08
N VAL A 5 15.09 -17.25 20.06
CA VAL A 5 14.83 -15.96 19.41
C VAL A 5 13.53 -16.16 18.61
N MET A 6 12.41 -15.70 19.15
CA MET A 6 11.14 -15.71 18.41
C MET A 6 11.30 -14.80 17.19
N ASP A 7 11.13 -15.38 16.00
CA ASP A 7 11.06 -14.60 14.76
C ASP A 7 9.80 -13.73 14.81
N ARG A 8 9.89 -12.50 14.31
CA ARG A 8 8.72 -11.58 14.22
C ARG A 8 7.57 -12.18 13.43
N PHE A 9 7.83 -13.18 12.59
CA PHE A 9 6.85 -13.86 11.74
C PHE A 9 6.24 -15.12 12.37
N ASP A 10 6.67 -15.54 13.55
CA ASP A 10 6.22 -16.80 14.20
C ASP A 10 4.69 -16.86 14.33
N ARG A 11 4.04 -15.73 14.65
CA ARG A 11 2.59 -15.68 14.83
C ARG A 11 1.79 -15.84 13.54
N GLN A 12 2.38 -15.55 12.39
CA GLN A 12 1.72 -15.68 11.08
C GLN A 12 2.13 -16.92 10.30
N SER A 13 3.12 -17.67 10.77
CA SER A 13 3.71 -18.80 10.04
C SER A 13 2.69 -19.88 9.61
N GLY A 14 1.60 -20.05 10.38
CA GLY A 14 0.50 -20.97 10.05
C GLY A 14 -0.57 -20.37 9.10
N LEU A 15 -0.53 -19.08 8.83
CA LEU A 15 -1.55 -18.38 8.03
C LEU A 15 -1.01 -17.89 6.68
N VAL A 16 0.25 -17.48 6.65
CA VAL A 16 0.90 -16.93 5.46
C VAL A 16 2.04 -17.85 5.04
N PRO A 17 1.95 -18.49 3.85
CA PRO A 17 3.03 -19.32 3.34
C PRO A 17 4.29 -18.49 3.08
N THR A 18 5.34 -18.70 3.86
CA THR A 18 6.60 -17.93 3.81
C THR A 18 7.22 -17.95 2.41
N GLU A 19 7.17 -19.10 1.72
CA GLU A 19 7.76 -19.25 0.38
C GLU A 19 7.08 -18.37 -0.68
N LEU A 20 5.76 -18.15 -0.55
CA LEU A 20 5.01 -17.26 -1.44
C LEU A 20 5.30 -15.81 -1.07
N LEU A 21 5.36 -15.51 0.21
CA LEU A 21 5.64 -14.17 0.71
C LEU A 21 7.02 -13.68 0.25
N MET A 22 8.05 -14.51 0.37
CA MET A 22 9.43 -14.19 -0.01
C MET A 22 9.62 -13.81 -1.48
N LYS A 23 8.66 -14.16 -2.34
CA LYS A 23 8.65 -13.81 -3.77
C LYS A 23 7.68 -12.70 -4.11
N ALA A 24 6.95 -12.18 -3.11
CA ALA A 24 5.91 -11.20 -3.34
C ALA A 24 6.49 -9.85 -3.77
N TRP A 25 5.86 -9.28 -4.79
CA TRP A 25 6.07 -7.91 -5.21
C TRP A 25 4.70 -7.22 -5.25
N ALA A 26 4.48 -6.30 -4.32
CA ALA A 26 3.25 -5.55 -4.21
C ALA A 26 3.40 -4.14 -4.77
N THR A 27 2.34 -3.64 -5.40
CA THR A 27 2.26 -2.25 -5.88
C THR A 27 1.07 -1.57 -5.22
N VAL A 28 1.32 -0.44 -4.57
CA VAL A 28 0.30 0.44 -4.00
C VAL A 28 0.18 1.69 -4.87
N ILE A 29 -0.99 1.89 -5.45
CA ILE A 29 -1.30 3.05 -6.29
C ILE A 29 -2.16 4.02 -5.50
N GLY A 30 -1.60 5.18 -5.19
CA GLY A 30 -2.15 6.16 -4.25
C GLY A 30 -1.72 5.87 -2.81
N VAL A 31 -0.90 6.74 -2.22
CA VAL A 31 -0.42 6.63 -0.82
C VAL A 31 -1.02 7.72 0.07
N GLY A 32 -2.32 7.94 -0.08
CA GLY A 32 -3.15 8.73 0.84
C GLY A 32 -3.51 7.97 2.12
N SER A 33 -4.70 8.24 2.67
CA SER A 33 -5.16 7.66 3.96
C SER A 33 -5.12 6.14 3.99
N ILE A 34 -5.62 5.49 2.93
CA ILE A 34 -5.67 4.02 2.85
C ILE A 34 -4.33 3.47 2.37
N GLY A 35 -3.81 3.98 1.24
CA GLY A 35 -2.64 3.38 0.61
C GLY A 35 -1.38 3.45 1.46
N ARG A 36 -1.20 4.53 2.24
CA ARG A 36 -0.10 4.60 3.21
C ARG A 36 -0.21 3.48 4.25
N GLN A 37 -1.41 3.24 4.80
CA GLN A 37 -1.60 2.16 5.78
C GLN A 37 -1.41 0.78 5.16
N VAL A 38 -1.89 0.57 3.93
CA VAL A 38 -1.65 -0.67 3.17
C VAL A 38 -0.15 -0.91 2.99
N ALA A 39 0.62 0.10 2.60
CA ALA A 39 2.07 -0.01 2.45
C ALA A 39 2.77 -0.42 3.76
N LEU A 40 2.42 0.21 4.88
CA LEU A 40 2.95 -0.13 6.20
C LEU A 40 2.58 -1.56 6.62
N GLN A 41 1.34 -1.98 6.39
CA GLN A 41 0.89 -3.34 6.74
C GLN A 41 1.55 -4.41 5.86
N LEU A 42 1.71 -4.18 4.56
CA LEU A 42 2.44 -5.08 3.67
C LEU A 42 3.91 -5.23 4.10
N THR A 43 4.53 -4.13 4.52
CA THR A 43 5.89 -4.14 5.09
C THR A 43 5.96 -4.94 6.38
N ALA A 44 5.02 -4.71 7.30
CA ALA A 44 4.94 -5.43 8.57
C ALA A 44 4.69 -6.94 8.35
N LEU A 45 3.89 -7.30 7.35
CA LEU A 45 3.63 -8.68 6.93
C LEU A 45 4.90 -9.38 6.42
N GLY A 46 5.86 -8.63 5.89
CA GLY A 46 7.13 -9.14 5.39
C GLY A 46 7.22 -9.26 3.86
N VAL A 47 6.41 -8.49 3.12
CA VAL A 47 6.55 -8.39 1.66
C VAL A 47 7.94 -7.82 1.34
N PRO A 48 8.79 -8.52 0.58
CA PRO A 48 10.19 -8.09 0.38
C PRO A 48 10.35 -6.99 -0.66
N LYS A 49 9.38 -6.79 -1.55
CA LYS A 49 9.44 -5.80 -2.62
C LYS A 49 8.12 -5.04 -2.71
N LEU A 50 8.21 -3.73 -2.52
CA LEU A 50 7.09 -2.81 -2.53
C LEU A 50 7.30 -1.71 -3.56
N GLN A 51 6.29 -1.41 -4.36
CA GLN A 51 6.26 -0.26 -5.24
C GLN A 51 5.17 0.71 -4.78
N LEU A 52 5.51 1.99 -4.70
CA LEU A 52 4.61 3.08 -4.32
C LEU A 52 4.47 4.03 -5.50
N ILE A 53 3.24 4.32 -5.90
CA ILE A 53 2.95 5.23 -7.03
C ILE A 53 2.00 6.32 -6.53
N ASP A 54 2.46 7.57 -6.50
CA ASP A 54 1.66 8.74 -6.12
C ASP A 54 2.37 10.01 -6.63
N PRO A 55 1.65 10.98 -7.25
CA PRO A 55 2.25 12.21 -7.75
C PRO A 55 2.43 13.29 -6.68
N ASP A 56 1.74 13.17 -5.53
CA ASP A 56 1.54 14.27 -4.60
C ASP A 56 2.69 14.44 -3.61
N GLU A 57 2.76 15.65 -3.06
CA GLU A 57 3.55 15.97 -1.88
C GLU A 57 2.68 15.96 -0.62
N VAL A 58 3.33 15.80 0.52
CA VAL A 58 2.68 15.88 1.83
C VAL A 58 2.32 17.32 2.14
N THR A 59 1.07 17.56 2.45
CA THR A 59 0.57 18.86 2.90
C THR A 59 0.18 18.81 4.38
N ARG A 60 0.00 19.98 5.01
CA ARG A 60 -0.36 20.08 6.43
C ARG A 60 -1.65 19.30 6.76
N THR A 61 -2.63 19.30 5.87
CA THR A 61 -3.90 18.59 6.05
C THR A 61 -3.73 17.07 6.03
N ASN A 62 -2.65 16.57 5.45
CA ASN A 62 -2.38 15.13 5.38
C ASN A 62 -1.89 14.55 6.72
N ILE A 63 -1.42 15.37 7.66
CA ILE A 63 -0.98 14.92 8.98
C ILE A 63 -2.14 14.23 9.70
N THR A 64 -3.27 14.89 9.82
CA THR A 64 -4.45 14.37 10.53
C THR A 64 -5.14 13.25 9.77
N SER A 65 -5.36 13.44 8.46
CA SER A 65 -6.20 12.54 7.66
C SER A 65 -5.45 11.31 7.12
N GLN A 66 -4.12 11.39 7.00
CA GLN A 66 -3.31 10.36 6.35
C GLN A 66 -2.15 9.84 7.23
N GLY A 67 -1.92 10.45 8.40
CA GLY A 67 -0.91 10.02 9.36
C GLY A 67 0.53 10.30 8.94
N TYR A 68 0.76 11.30 8.08
CA TYR A 68 2.10 11.81 7.81
C TYR A 68 2.63 12.62 8.98
N LEU A 69 3.95 12.70 9.11
CA LEU A 69 4.61 13.50 10.15
C LEU A 69 4.69 14.97 9.74
N THR A 70 4.79 15.86 10.73
CA THR A 70 5.03 17.30 10.47
C THR A 70 6.32 17.52 9.67
N SER A 71 7.35 16.70 9.92
CA SER A 71 8.62 16.73 9.20
C SER A 71 8.51 16.27 7.73
N ASP A 72 7.41 15.63 7.34
CA ASP A 72 7.21 15.18 5.96
C ASP A 72 6.61 16.24 5.05
N ILE A 73 6.12 17.36 5.61
CA ILE A 73 5.49 18.44 4.83
C ILE A 73 6.42 18.92 3.71
N GLY A 74 5.93 18.94 2.48
CA GLY A 74 6.66 19.32 1.26
C GLY A 74 7.48 18.19 0.63
N ARG A 75 7.56 17.03 1.26
CA ARG A 75 8.23 15.85 0.68
C ARG A 75 7.25 15.08 -0.21
N PRO A 76 7.73 14.38 -1.26
CA PRO A 76 6.90 13.45 -2.01
C PRO A 76 6.29 12.39 -1.08
N LYS A 77 4.98 12.12 -1.22
CA LYS A 77 4.30 11.10 -0.40
C LYS A 77 4.92 9.72 -0.52
N VAL A 78 5.39 9.34 -1.71
CA VAL A 78 6.05 8.04 -1.93
C VAL A 78 7.34 7.92 -1.13
N GLU A 79 8.16 8.98 -1.04
CA GLU A 79 9.39 8.99 -0.26
C GLU A 79 9.11 8.93 1.24
N ALA A 80 8.21 9.79 1.75
CA ALA A 80 7.84 9.81 3.17
C ALA A 80 7.23 8.46 3.61
N THR A 81 6.45 7.82 2.74
CA THR A 81 5.91 6.48 3.01
C THR A 81 7.00 5.42 2.94
N GLY A 82 7.90 5.49 1.96
CA GLY A 82 9.04 4.58 1.83
C GLY A 82 9.95 4.61 3.05
N ASP A 83 10.28 5.79 3.56
CA ASP A 83 11.04 5.95 4.81
C ASP A 83 10.35 5.30 6.00
N SER A 84 9.03 5.49 6.14
CA SER A 84 8.24 4.85 7.19
C SER A 84 8.25 3.33 7.07
N CYS A 85 8.21 2.79 5.85
CA CYS A 85 8.35 1.35 5.59
C CYS A 85 9.75 0.85 5.97
N HIS A 86 10.82 1.58 5.63
CA HIS A 86 12.19 1.23 6.00
C HIS A 86 12.45 1.26 7.52
N GLN A 87 11.71 2.07 8.28
CA GLN A 87 11.77 2.03 9.74
C GLN A 87 11.19 0.73 10.31
N LEU A 88 10.23 0.11 9.62
CA LEU A 88 9.68 -1.20 10.00
C LEU A 88 10.56 -2.36 9.52
N GLU A 89 11.10 -2.26 8.30
CA GLU A 89 11.91 -3.29 7.66
C GLU A 89 12.98 -2.66 6.77
N HIS A 90 14.20 -2.57 7.31
CA HIS A 90 15.32 -1.91 6.64
C HIS A 90 15.83 -2.65 5.39
N LEU A 91 15.55 -3.96 5.24
CA LEU A 91 15.92 -4.77 4.08
C LEU A 91 14.86 -4.74 2.97
N LEU A 92 13.73 -4.06 3.19
CA LEU A 92 12.68 -3.91 2.19
C LEU A 92 13.21 -3.20 0.94
N SER A 93 12.91 -3.74 -0.24
CA SER A 93 13.15 -3.05 -1.51
C SER A 93 11.93 -2.19 -1.85
N VAL A 94 12.08 -0.86 -1.75
CA VAL A 94 11.03 0.10 -2.11
C VAL A 94 11.36 0.75 -3.45
N HIS A 95 10.40 0.73 -4.37
CA HIS A 95 10.45 1.45 -5.63
C HIS A 95 9.44 2.60 -5.60
N GLU A 96 9.90 3.81 -5.53
CA GLU A 96 9.11 5.03 -5.44
C GLU A 96 8.91 5.65 -6.81
N VAL A 97 7.64 5.83 -7.20
CA VAL A 97 7.26 6.44 -8.48
C VAL A 97 6.45 7.70 -8.18
N ARG A 98 7.11 8.85 -8.26
CA ARG A 98 6.48 10.16 -8.10
C ARG A 98 5.77 10.59 -9.39
N ASP A 99 4.76 9.84 -9.77
CA ASP A 99 3.90 10.12 -10.93
C ASP A 99 2.50 9.53 -10.69
N ARG A 100 1.55 9.93 -11.50
CA ARG A 100 0.29 9.20 -11.62
C ARG A 100 0.56 7.86 -12.28
N TYR A 101 -0.21 6.83 -11.89
CA TYR A 101 -0.11 5.56 -12.58
C TYR A 101 -0.33 5.75 -14.09
N ARG A 102 0.53 5.14 -14.87
CA ARG A 102 0.46 5.08 -16.34
C ARG A 102 0.65 3.64 -16.81
N ARG A 103 -0.03 3.26 -17.89
CA ARG A 103 0.06 1.91 -18.47
C ARG A 103 1.51 1.44 -18.76
N LYS A 104 2.42 2.38 -19.02
CA LYS A 104 3.83 2.08 -19.24
C LYS A 104 4.61 1.65 -17.99
N HIS A 105 4.07 1.92 -16.80
CA HIS A 105 4.75 1.51 -15.57
C HIS A 105 4.70 -0.01 -15.44
N ALA A 106 5.84 -0.60 -15.16
CA ALA A 106 5.89 -1.98 -14.69
C ALA A 106 5.32 -2.02 -13.27
N VAL A 107 4.47 -2.97 -13.00
CA VAL A 107 3.84 -3.16 -11.68
C VAL A 107 4.03 -4.60 -11.21
N GLY A 108 4.07 -4.80 -9.90
CA GLY A 108 4.05 -6.12 -9.32
C GLY A 108 2.72 -6.84 -9.52
N PRO A 109 2.69 -8.16 -9.37
CA PRO A 109 1.48 -8.96 -9.59
C PRO A 109 0.38 -8.72 -8.55
N TYR A 110 0.71 -8.17 -7.37
CA TYR A 110 -0.25 -7.88 -6.30
C TYR A 110 -0.48 -6.37 -6.25
N VAL A 111 -1.65 -5.91 -6.73
CA VAL A 111 -1.97 -4.49 -6.89
C VAL A 111 -3.03 -4.05 -5.88
N PHE A 112 -2.73 -2.98 -5.17
CA PHE A 112 -3.62 -2.28 -4.25
C PHE A 112 -3.91 -0.88 -4.80
N CYS A 113 -5.13 -0.68 -5.29
CA CYS A 113 -5.57 0.61 -5.82
C CYS A 113 -6.26 1.42 -4.72
N CYS A 114 -5.61 2.49 -4.29
CA CYS A 114 -6.05 3.32 -3.17
C CYS A 114 -6.24 4.79 -3.57
N VAL A 115 -6.43 5.05 -4.88
CA VAL A 115 -6.74 6.41 -5.36
C VAL A 115 -8.17 6.80 -5.00
N ASP A 116 -8.45 8.07 -4.82
CA ASP A 116 -9.77 8.60 -4.41
C ASP A 116 -10.76 8.73 -5.58
N SER A 117 -10.28 8.96 -6.80
CA SER A 117 -11.12 9.16 -7.99
C SER A 117 -11.68 7.84 -8.54
N ILE A 118 -13.00 7.73 -8.62
CA ILE A 118 -13.70 6.56 -9.21
C ILE A 118 -13.31 6.37 -10.69
N SER A 119 -13.21 7.45 -11.45
CA SER A 119 -12.82 7.39 -12.87
C SER A 119 -11.37 6.91 -13.04
N ALA A 120 -10.46 7.38 -12.18
CA ALA A 120 -9.08 6.91 -12.19
C ALA A 120 -8.98 5.42 -11.85
N ARG A 121 -9.72 4.93 -10.83
CA ARG A 121 -9.79 3.50 -10.47
C ARG A 121 -10.22 2.65 -11.66
N ALA A 122 -11.32 3.03 -12.32
CA ALA A 122 -11.83 2.30 -13.48
C ALA A 122 -10.81 2.26 -14.64
N ALA A 123 -10.10 3.36 -14.88
CA ALA A 123 -9.05 3.41 -15.89
C ALA A 123 -7.84 2.54 -15.53
N ILE A 124 -7.41 2.56 -14.27
CA ILE A 124 -6.31 1.73 -13.77
C ILE A 124 -6.69 0.25 -13.87
N TRP A 125 -7.88 -0.14 -13.40
CA TRP A 125 -8.38 -1.51 -13.50
C TRP A 125 -8.34 -2.02 -14.94
N ARG A 126 -8.96 -1.32 -15.89
CA ARG A 126 -8.95 -1.72 -17.31
C ARG A 126 -7.54 -1.91 -17.89
N SER A 127 -6.55 -1.22 -17.34
CA SER A 127 -5.16 -1.34 -17.77
C SER A 127 -4.42 -2.51 -17.13
N LEU A 128 -4.91 -3.03 -15.99
CA LEU A 128 -4.22 -4.02 -15.16
C LEU A 128 -4.94 -5.36 -15.05
N GLU A 129 -6.23 -5.46 -15.39
CA GLU A 129 -7.04 -6.67 -15.23
C GLU A 129 -6.42 -7.95 -15.83
N SER A 130 -5.65 -7.81 -16.92
CA SER A 130 -4.91 -8.92 -17.53
C SER A 130 -3.45 -9.02 -17.12
N ARG A 131 -2.96 -8.14 -16.24
CA ARG A 131 -1.54 -8.00 -15.87
C ARG A 131 -1.25 -8.25 -14.41
N CYS A 132 -2.25 -8.23 -13.54
CA CYS A 132 -2.10 -8.50 -12.12
C CYS A 132 -2.69 -9.88 -11.76
N ALA A 133 -2.08 -10.55 -10.78
CA ALA A 133 -2.59 -11.80 -10.22
C ALA A 133 -3.59 -11.55 -9.08
N PHE A 134 -3.50 -10.39 -8.45
CA PHE A 134 -4.38 -9.97 -7.35
C PHE A 134 -4.65 -8.48 -7.46
N TRP A 135 -5.90 -8.10 -7.19
CA TRP A 135 -6.36 -6.71 -7.16
C TRP A 135 -7.18 -6.47 -5.90
N ALA A 136 -6.82 -5.45 -5.16
CA ALA A 136 -7.63 -4.91 -4.07
C ALA A 136 -7.93 -3.44 -4.33
N ASP A 137 -9.18 -3.04 -4.10
CA ASP A 137 -9.67 -1.67 -4.27
C ASP A 137 -10.03 -1.08 -2.89
N GLY A 138 -9.14 -0.25 -2.35
CA GLY A 138 -9.34 0.43 -1.07
C GLY A 138 -10.20 1.68 -1.23
N ARG A 139 -11.34 1.73 -0.53
CA ARG A 139 -12.28 2.87 -0.56
C ARG A 139 -12.60 3.37 0.84
N MET A 140 -12.73 4.70 0.96
CA MET A 140 -13.37 5.31 2.11
C MET A 140 -14.74 5.84 1.67
N LEU A 141 -15.80 5.44 2.37
CA LEU A 141 -17.12 6.07 2.28
C LEU A 141 -17.21 7.12 3.41
N GLY A 142 -17.53 8.36 3.05
CA GLY A 142 -17.99 9.35 4.03
C GLY A 142 -19.33 8.93 4.64
N GLU A 143 -19.76 9.59 5.71
CA GLU A 143 -21.08 9.37 6.29
C GLU A 143 -22.15 9.56 5.21
N THR A 144 -22.84 8.48 4.87
CA THR A 144 -24.07 8.55 4.08
C THR A 144 -25.24 8.44 5.05
N SER A 145 -26.12 9.42 5.02
CA SER A 145 -27.39 9.41 5.77
C SER A 145 -28.41 8.42 5.20
N ALA A 146 -28.02 7.46 4.42
CA ALA A 146 -28.88 6.43 3.85
C ALA A 146 -28.79 5.13 4.66
N PRO A 147 -29.95 4.58 5.13
CA PRO A 147 -29.98 3.46 6.06
C PRO A 147 -29.78 2.07 5.44
N ASP A 148 -29.29 1.92 4.25
CA ASP A 148 -29.09 0.60 3.65
C ASP A 148 -27.82 0.54 2.79
N VAL A 149 -26.70 0.21 3.43
CA VAL A 149 -25.58 -0.40 2.71
C VAL A 149 -25.13 -1.64 3.46
N THR A 150 -25.67 -2.78 3.09
CA THR A 150 -25.04 -4.07 3.35
C THR A 150 -23.71 -4.11 2.60
N GLY A 151 -22.62 -3.84 3.29
CA GLY A 151 -21.29 -3.99 2.76
C GLY A 151 -20.99 -5.46 2.49
N GLN A 152 -21.01 -5.89 1.25
CA GLN A 152 -20.32 -7.11 0.86
C GLN A 152 -18.85 -6.74 0.64
N LEU A 153 -18.01 -7.24 1.55
CA LEU A 153 -16.59 -7.38 1.30
C LEU A 153 -16.41 -8.49 0.25
N LEU A 154 -15.95 -8.15 -0.91
CA LEU A 154 -15.36 -9.07 -1.87
C LEU A 154 -13.85 -8.93 -1.80
#